data_df22d7601a389f24022a4480fae9f69a
#
_entry.id   df22d7601a389f24022a4480fae9f69a
#
_cell.length_a   1.000
_cell.length_b   1.000
_cell.length_c   1.000
_cell.angle_alpha   90.00
_cell.angle_beta   90.00
_cell.angle_gamma   90.00
#
_symmetry.space_group_name_H-M   'P 1'
#
loop_
_entity.id
_entity.type
_entity.pdbx_description
1 polymer ?
#
loop_
_entity_poly.entity_id
_entity_poly.type
_entity_poly.pdbx_seq_one_letter_code
_entity_poly.pdbx_strand_id
1 'polypeptide(L)'
;SSAASDVYKRQVQVTTLVDKDGNALASEYRTKPTVRENLDYFINYQLNYMYWRYFMWNFVGRQNDIQGQGEITHGNWISGIPAIDNFRLGDQSLLPDDYGKGNAGHNVYFMLPLLLGIIGLLWQAYKGKRGIEQFWVIFFLFFMTGIAIVLYLNQTPGQPRERDYAFAGSFYAYACLLYTSDAAD
;
A
#
# COMPACT_ATOMS: atom_id res chain seq x y z
N SER A 1 12.66 3.23 -3.09
CA SER A 1 12.49 4.14 -1.93
C SER A 1 13.11 5.52 -2.16
N SER A 2 14.16 5.65 -2.98
CA SER A 2 14.83 6.93 -3.16
C SER A 2 13.94 7.95 -3.89
N ALA A 3 13.19 7.56 -4.92
CA ALA A 3 12.44 8.50 -5.77
C ALA A 3 11.35 9.26 -4.99
N ALA A 4 10.53 8.59 -4.17
CA ALA A 4 9.50 9.27 -3.38
C ALA A 4 10.09 10.17 -2.29
N SER A 5 11.18 9.72 -1.65
CA SER A 5 11.95 10.51 -0.68
C SER A 5 12.61 11.72 -1.34
N ASP A 6 13.10 11.56 -2.57
CA ASP A 6 13.78 12.63 -3.31
C ASP A 6 12.77 13.69 -3.83
N VAL A 7 11.57 13.24 -4.26
CA VAL A 7 10.48 14.16 -4.62
C VAL A 7 10.03 14.96 -3.40
N TYR A 8 9.90 14.32 -2.25
CA TYR A 8 9.54 15.02 -1.01
C TYR A 8 10.62 16.01 -0.54
N LYS A 9 11.90 15.65 -0.66
CA LYS A 9 13.03 16.53 -0.33
C LYS A 9 13.19 17.70 -1.29
N ARG A 10 12.73 17.57 -2.56
CA ARG A 10 12.74 18.64 -3.56
C ARG A 10 11.59 19.64 -3.41
N GLN A 11 10.69 19.46 -2.45
CA GLN A 11 9.67 20.44 -2.11
C GLN A 11 10.30 21.64 -1.40
N VAL A 12 10.99 22.49 -2.15
CA VAL A 12 11.58 23.71 -1.64
C VAL A 12 10.57 24.85 -1.82
N GLN A 13 10.05 25.43 -0.73
CA GLN A 13 9.32 26.70 -0.79
C GLN A 13 10.32 27.84 -0.73
N VAL A 14 10.12 28.86 -1.54
CA VAL A 14 10.83 30.14 -1.33
C VAL A 14 10.09 30.88 -0.23
N THR A 15 10.61 30.84 0.98
CA THR A 15 10.17 31.71 2.07
C THR A 15 11.27 32.76 2.25
N THR A 16 11.02 33.99 1.82
CA THR A 16 11.87 35.12 2.16
C THR A 16 11.56 35.49 3.62
N LEU A 17 12.50 35.22 4.52
CA LEU A 17 12.50 35.83 5.84
C LEU A 17 12.93 37.28 5.66
N VAL A 18 12.04 38.20 5.99
CA VAL A 18 12.29 39.65 5.89
C VAL A 18 12.43 40.19 7.30
N ASP A 19 13.47 40.95 7.54
CA ASP A 19 13.68 41.68 8.81
C ASP A 19 12.65 42.81 8.95
N LYS A 20 12.51 43.37 10.15
CA LYS A 20 11.61 44.47 10.48
C LYS A 20 11.83 45.70 9.57
N ASP A 21 12.99 45.81 9.00
CA ASP A 21 13.41 46.88 8.08
C ASP A 21 13.24 46.54 6.58
N GLY A 22 12.61 45.39 6.26
CA GLY A 22 12.31 44.99 4.89
C GLY A 22 13.48 44.34 4.14
N ASN A 23 14.61 44.06 4.80
CA ASN A 23 15.76 43.39 4.19
C ASN A 23 15.64 41.89 4.20
N ALA A 24 15.92 41.19 3.09
CA ALA A 24 15.91 39.74 3.01
C ALA A 24 17.07 39.14 3.82
N LEU A 25 16.75 38.45 4.92
CA LEU A 25 17.72 37.79 5.80
C LEU A 25 18.17 36.42 5.27
N ALA A 26 17.27 35.70 4.62
CA ALA A 26 17.56 34.44 3.94
C ALA A 26 16.50 34.15 2.88
N SER A 27 16.91 33.61 1.75
CA SER A 27 15.99 33.05 0.75
C SER A 27 16.10 31.55 0.73
N GLU A 28 15.05 30.87 1.17
CA GLU A 28 14.92 29.42 1.04
C GLU A 28 14.16 29.12 -0.25
N TYR A 29 14.83 28.48 -1.21
CA TYR A 29 14.23 28.12 -2.49
C TYR A 29 13.40 26.84 -2.35
N ARG A 30 12.10 26.96 -2.52
CA ARG A 30 11.16 25.85 -2.53
C ARG A 30 10.58 25.67 -3.93
N THR A 31 11.00 24.65 -4.66
CA THR A 31 10.36 24.28 -5.93
C THR A 31 9.03 23.60 -5.65
N LYS A 32 7.95 24.12 -6.23
CA LYS A 32 6.64 23.43 -6.15
C LYS A 32 6.72 22.14 -6.97
N PRO A 33 6.25 20.99 -6.45
CA PRO A 33 6.23 19.75 -7.21
C PRO A 33 5.32 19.88 -8.43
N THR A 34 5.73 19.28 -9.53
CA THR A 34 4.92 19.19 -10.74
C THR A 34 3.77 18.23 -10.55
N VAL A 35 2.74 18.33 -11.39
CA VAL A 35 1.61 17.38 -11.38
C VAL A 35 2.09 15.93 -11.58
N ARG A 36 3.09 15.73 -12.42
CA ARG A 36 3.70 14.42 -12.68
C ARG A 36 4.37 13.84 -11.41
N GLU A 37 5.14 14.66 -10.71
CA GLU A 37 5.79 14.25 -9.46
C GLU A 37 4.76 13.92 -8.37
N ASN A 38 3.68 14.70 -8.27
CA ASN A 38 2.60 14.41 -7.33
C ASN A 38 1.87 13.10 -7.67
N LEU A 39 1.62 12.83 -8.96
CA LEU A 39 1.02 11.57 -9.40
C LEU A 39 1.96 10.38 -9.15
N ASP A 40 3.24 10.53 -9.42
CA ASP A 40 4.23 9.50 -9.17
C ASP A 40 4.32 9.18 -7.66
N TYR A 41 4.34 10.20 -6.82
CA TYR A 41 4.27 10.05 -5.37
C TYR A 41 2.99 9.35 -4.90
N PHE A 42 1.83 9.75 -5.42
CA PHE A 42 0.56 9.15 -5.09
C PHE A 42 0.51 7.67 -5.47
N ILE A 43 0.92 7.32 -6.70
CA ILE A 43 0.85 5.94 -7.20
C ILE A 43 1.89 5.06 -6.51
N ASN A 44 3.16 5.47 -6.48
CA ASN A 44 4.24 4.62 -6.01
C ASN A 44 4.36 4.57 -4.49
N TYR A 45 4.13 5.69 -3.81
CA TYR A 45 4.24 5.71 -2.36
C TYR A 45 2.90 5.45 -1.67
N GLN A 46 1.88 6.26 -1.95
CA GLN A 46 0.63 6.19 -1.20
C GLN A 46 -0.21 4.96 -1.58
N LEU A 47 -0.40 4.69 -2.86
CA LEU A 47 -1.17 3.52 -3.30
C LEU A 47 -0.36 2.23 -3.21
N ASN A 48 0.84 2.19 -3.78
CA ASN A 48 1.60 0.94 -3.85
C ASN A 48 2.25 0.58 -2.51
N TYR A 49 3.04 1.48 -1.92
CA TYR A 49 3.77 1.17 -0.70
C TYR A 49 2.89 1.20 0.56
N MET A 50 2.04 2.24 0.74
CA MET A 50 1.25 2.41 1.96
C MET A 50 -0.07 1.64 1.98
N TYR A 51 -0.71 1.40 0.83
CA TYR A 51 -1.99 0.71 0.78
C TYR A 51 -1.87 -0.71 0.24
N TRP A 52 -1.34 -0.88 -0.99
CA TRP A 52 -1.30 -2.17 -1.67
C TRP A 52 -0.44 -3.20 -0.94
N ARG A 53 0.68 -2.78 -0.37
CA ARG A 53 1.54 -3.65 0.45
C ARG A 53 0.78 -4.24 1.64
N TYR A 54 0.00 -3.43 2.38
CA TYR A 54 -0.81 -3.90 3.50
C TYR A 54 -1.96 -4.80 3.06
N PHE A 55 -2.59 -4.49 1.92
CA PHE A 55 -3.58 -5.37 1.32
C PHE A 55 -2.99 -6.74 1.01
N MET A 56 -1.82 -6.79 0.37
CA MET A 56 -1.14 -8.03 0.04
C MET A 56 -0.68 -8.81 1.28
N TRP A 57 -0.33 -8.16 2.40
CA TRP A 57 -0.02 -8.86 3.64
C TRP A 57 -1.18 -9.72 4.14
N ASN A 58 -2.40 -9.27 3.95
CA ASN A 58 -3.59 -9.98 4.42
C ASN A 58 -4.02 -11.13 3.50
N PHE A 59 -3.75 -11.02 2.19
CA PHE A 59 -4.32 -11.95 1.20
C PHE A 59 -3.28 -12.75 0.41
N VAL A 60 -2.02 -12.42 0.50
CA VAL A 60 -0.94 -13.11 -0.21
C VAL A 60 0.11 -13.67 0.76
N GLY A 61 0.66 -12.82 1.61
CA GLY A 61 1.64 -13.17 2.62
C GLY A 61 2.55 -12.01 2.98
N ARG A 62 3.23 -12.13 4.11
CA ARG A 62 4.08 -11.11 4.71
C ARG A 62 5.48 -11.66 4.95
N GLN A 63 6.51 -10.92 4.54
CA GLN A 63 7.91 -11.30 4.71
C GLN A 63 8.33 -11.30 6.19
N ASN A 64 8.10 -10.21 6.89
CA ASN A 64 8.38 -10.02 8.32
C ASN A 64 7.62 -8.82 8.88
N ASP A 65 7.70 -8.58 10.18
CA ASP A 65 7.07 -7.46 10.89
C ASP A 65 8.02 -6.26 11.10
N ILE A 66 9.20 -6.30 10.50
CA ILE A 66 10.18 -5.22 10.62
C ILE A 66 9.70 -4.02 9.80
N GLN A 67 9.56 -2.89 10.46
CA GLN A 67 9.17 -1.65 9.80
C GLN A 67 10.27 -1.20 8.84
N GLY A 68 9.90 -0.91 7.58
CA GLY A 68 10.81 -0.46 6.54
C GLY A 68 10.36 0.82 5.87
N GLN A 69 11.25 1.39 5.07
CA GLN A 69 11.00 2.57 4.22
C GLN A 69 11.07 2.21 2.73
N GLY A 70 10.85 0.93 2.40
CA GLY A 70 10.90 0.40 1.04
C GLY A 70 12.13 -0.45 0.74
N GLU A 71 12.87 -0.86 1.76
CA GLU A 71 13.97 -1.82 1.63
C GLU A 71 13.43 -3.21 1.25
N ILE A 72 14.21 -3.97 0.49
CA ILE A 72 13.83 -5.32 0.02
C ILE A 72 13.76 -6.37 1.15
N THR A 73 14.33 -6.07 2.31
CA THR A 73 14.41 -6.98 3.47
C THR A 73 13.43 -6.64 4.59
N HIS A 74 12.68 -5.54 4.49
CA HIS A 74 11.84 -5.04 5.58
C HIS A 74 10.37 -4.95 5.17
N GLY A 75 9.53 -5.77 5.80
CA GLY A 75 8.08 -5.67 5.75
C GLY A 75 7.48 -5.69 4.35
N ASN A 76 8.03 -6.46 3.43
CA ASN A 76 7.46 -6.63 2.10
C ASN A 76 6.35 -7.70 2.12
N TRP A 77 5.48 -7.69 1.11
CA TRP A 77 4.61 -8.83 0.89
C TRP A 77 5.36 -9.91 0.10
N ILE A 78 5.04 -11.16 0.32
CA ILE A 78 5.60 -12.31 -0.39
C ILE A 78 4.49 -13.25 -0.82
N SER A 79 4.67 -13.90 -1.96
CA SER A 79 3.72 -14.89 -2.48
C SER A 79 3.98 -16.30 -1.98
N GLY A 80 5.21 -16.59 -1.54
CA GLY A 80 5.70 -17.93 -1.25
C GLY A 80 6.07 -18.74 -2.51
N ILE A 81 5.90 -18.15 -3.69
CA ILE A 81 6.31 -18.74 -4.97
C ILE A 81 7.67 -18.16 -5.34
N PRO A 82 8.74 -18.98 -5.31
CA PRO A 82 10.13 -18.47 -5.51
C PRO A 82 10.31 -17.69 -6.82
N ALA A 83 9.63 -18.10 -7.89
CA ALA A 83 9.73 -17.42 -9.18
C ALA A 83 9.23 -15.95 -9.13
N ILE A 84 8.17 -15.67 -8.35
CA ILE A 84 7.60 -14.34 -8.21
C ILE A 84 8.43 -13.51 -7.22
N ASP A 85 8.74 -14.11 -6.07
CA ASP A 85 9.40 -13.41 -4.97
C ASP A 85 10.86 -13.09 -5.33
N ASN A 86 11.59 -14.01 -5.97
CA ASN A 86 12.96 -13.79 -6.40
C ASN A 86 13.07 -12.72 -7.49
N PHE A 87 12.11 -12.66 -8.40
CA PHE A 87 12.08 -11.61 -9.42
C PHE A 87 11.90 -10.22 -8.80
N ARG A 88 11.12 -10.12 -7.73
CA ARG A 88 10.75 -8.83 -7.12
C ARG A 88 11.67 -8.39 -6.00
N LEU A 89 12.09 -9.28 -5.14
CA LEU A 89 12.84 -9.02 -3.91
C LEU A 89 14.23 -9.65 -3.89
N GLY A 90 14.59 -10.44 -4.90
CA GLY A 90 15.78 -11.27 -4.87
C GLY A 90 15.57 -12.58 -4.10
N ASP A 91 16.61 -13.39 -4.03
CA ASP A 91 16.54 -14.73 -3.43
C ASP A 91 16.26 -14.66 -1.92
N GLN A 92 15.05 -15.04 -1.53
CA GLN A 92 14.58 -15.00 -0.16
C GLN A 92 15.24 -16.08 0.73
N SER A 93 15.89 -17.08 0.13
CA SER A 93 16.61 -18.11 0.87
C SER A 93 17.93 -17.60 1.49
N LEU A 94 18.44 -16.49 1.00
CA LEU A 94 19.66 -15.85 1.48
C LEU A 94 19.43 -14.93 2.69
N LEU A 95 18.16 -14.68 3.05
CA LEU A 95 17.85 -13.85 4.21
C LEU A 95 18.19 -14.57 5.50
N PRO A 96 18.76 -13.88 6.50
CA PRO A 96 18.89 -14.40 7.86
C PRO A 96 17.51 -14.80 8.42
N ASP A 97 17.45 -15.78 9.30
CA ASP A 97 16.20 -16.32 9.85
C ASP A 97 15.35 -15.22 10.52
N ASP A 98 15.95 -14.26 11.19
CA ASP A 98 15.27 -13.13 11.84
C ASP A 98 14.51 -12.23 10.85
N TYR A 99 14.94 -12.18 9.59
CA TYR A 99 14.31 -11.40 8.51
C TYR A 99 13.39 -12.24 7.60
N GLY A 100 13.43 -13.56 7.75
CA GLY A 100 12.68 -14.52 6.96
C GLY A 100 11.79 -15.40 7.80
N LYS A 101 11.94 -16.71 7.64
CA LYS A 101 11.06 -17.75 8.23
C LYS A 101 11.07 -17.78 9.77
N GLY A 102 12.10 -17.32 10.43
CA GLY A 102 12.20 -17.22 11.89
C GLY A 102 11.47 -16.02 12.49
N ASN A 103 11.05 -15.06 11.66
CA ASN A 103 10.34 -13.88 12.13
C ASN A 103 8.88 -14.21 12.46
N ALA A 104 8.38 -13.73 13.62
CA ALA A 104 7.01 -13.96 14.07
C ALA A 104 5.92 -13.40 13.14
N GLY A 105 6.25 -12.35 12.39
CA GLY A 105 5.35 -11.74 11.41
C GLY A 105 5.36 -12.43 10.03
N HIS A 106 6.21 -13.45 9.84
CA HIS A 106 6.30 -14.17 8.57
C HIS A 106 5.08 -15.07 8.36
N ASN A 107 4.38 -14.88 7.25
CA ASN A 107 3.31 -15.78 6.83
C ASN A 107 3.24 -15.88 5.31
N VAL A 108 2.71 -16.99 4.81
CA VAL A 108 2.60 -17.24 3.37
C VAL A 108 1.29 -17.94 3.08
N TYR A 109 0.49 -17.35 2.20
CA TYR A 109 -0.82 -17.90 1.80
C TYR A 109 -0.86 -18.36 0.34
N PHE A 110 0.26 -18.34 -0.37
CA PHE A 110 0.37 -18.75 -1.78
C PHE A 110 -0.63 -18.07 -2.71
N MET A 111 -0.99 -16.83 -2.43
CA MET A 111 -1.99 -16.04 -3.16
C MET A 111 -3.42 -16.65 -3.14
N LEU A 112 -3.68 -17.74 -2.42
CA LEU A 112 -4.98 -18.42 -2.41
C LEU A 112 -6.13 -17.51 -1.98
N PRO A 113 -6.04 -16.76 -0.85
CA PRO A 113 -7.12 -15.84 -0.47
C PRO A 113 -7.37 -14.76 -1.51
N LEU A 114 -6.32 -14.26 -2.15
CA LEU A 114 -6.44 -13.26 -3.22
C LEU A 114 -7.20 -13.84 -4.42
N LEU A 115 -6.84 -15.03 -4.87
CA LEU A 115 -7.50 -15.68 -6.01
C LEU A 115 -8.98 -16.01 -5.71
N LEU A 116 -9.27 -16.55 -4.51
CA LEU A 116 -10.64 -16.83 -4.11
C LEU A 116 -11.50 -15.55 -4.05
N GLY A 117 -10.96 -14.44 -3.54
CA GLY A 117 -11.67 -13.17 -3.55
C GLY A 117 -11.95 -12.64 -4.96
N ILE A 118 -11.02 -12.81 -5.90
CA ILE A 118 -11.22 -12.46 -7.31
C ILE A 118 -12.32 -13.35 -7.93
N ILE A 119 -12.29 -14.65 -7.66
CA ILE A 119 -13.33 -15.59 -8.12
C ILE A 119 -14.70 -15.18 -7.57
N GLY A 120 -14.80 -14.87 -6.27
CA GLY A 120 -16.03 -14.39 -5.65
C GLY A 120 -16.56 -13.11 -6.29
N LEU A 121 -15.67 -12.16 -6.61
CA LEU A 121 -16.00 -10.92 -7.30
C LEU A 121 -16.54 -11.19 -8.71
N LEU A 122 -15.88 -12.05 -9.48
CA LEU A 122 -16.33 -12.44 -10.82
C LEU A 122 -17.69 -13.15 -10.74
N TRP A 123 -17.87 -14.08 -9.79
CA TRP A 123 -19.12 -14.77 -9.58
C TRP A 123 -20.27 -13.79 -9.31
N GLN A 124 -20.09 -12.84 -8.44
CA GLN A 124 -21.09 -11.80 -8.18
C GLN A 124 -21.42 -10.99 -9.42
N ALA A 125 -20.44 -10.61 -10.22
CA ALA A 125 -20.65 -9.87 -11.46
C ALA A 125 -21.49 -10.66 -12.48
N TYR A 126 -21.35 -11.99 -12.51
CA TYR A 126 -22.09 -12.86 -13.45
C TYR A 126 -23.46 -13.33 -12.93
N LYS A 127 -23.78 -13.18 -11.64
CA LYS A 127 -25.03 -13.68 -11.02
C LYS A 127 -26.30 -12.91 -11.37
N GLY A 128 -26.26 -12.00 -12.34
CA GLY A 128 -27.41 -11.20 -12.78
C GLY A 128 -27.63 -9.94 -11.91
N LYS A 129 -28.84 -9.35 -11.98
CA LYS A 129 -29.12 -8.02 -11.40
C LYS A 129 -28.79 -7.94 -9.89
N ARG A 130 -29.21 -8.93 -9.10
CA ARG A 130 -28.94 -8.95 -7.64
C ARG A 130 -27.45 -9.09 -7.33
N GLY A 131 -26.72 -9.87 -8.12
CA GLY A 131 -25.28 -10.01 -7.98
C GLY A 131 -24.55 -8.71 -8.29
N ILE A 132 -24.97 -8.00 -9.34
CA ILE A 132 -24.41 -6.70 -9.72
C ILE A 132 -24.67 -5.65 -8.63
N GLU A 133 -25.85 -5.62 -8.03
CA GLU A 133 -26.17 -4.71 -6.92
C GLU A 133 -25.24 -4.98 -5.71
N GLN A 134 -25.06 -6.24 -5.32
CA GLN A 134 -24.13 -6.63 -4.24
C GLN A 134 -22.68 -6.30 -4.58
N PHE A 135 -22.27 -6.54 -5.83
CA PHE A 135 -20.93 -6.17 -6.31
C PHE A 135 -20.66 -4.67 -6.12
N TRP A 136 -21.59 -3.80 -6.52
CA TRP A 136 -21.41 -2.36 -6.36
C TRP A 136 -21.34 -1.93 -4.90
N VAL A 137 -22.13 -2.53 -4.01
CA VAL A 137 -22.07 -2.26 -2.57
C VAL A 137 -20.69 -2.58 -2.01
N ILE A 138 -20.16 -3.78 -2.30
CA ILE A 138 -18.84 -4.19 -1.84
C ILE A 138 -17.74 -3.36 -2.49
N PHE A 139 -17.86 -3.06 -3.78
CA PHE A 139 -16.90 -2.23 -4.50
C PHE A 139 -16.81 -0.81 -3.91
N PHE A 140 -17.97 -0.16 -3.66
CA PHE A 140 -17.97 1.17 -3.04
C PHE A 140 -17.46 1.11 -1.60
N LEU A 141 -17.80 0.09 -0.85
CA LEU A 141 -17.26 -0.09 0.50
C LEU A 141 -15.74 -0.23 0.46
N PHE A 142 -15.21 -1.09 -0.42
CA PHE A 142 -13.77 -1.26 -0.62
C PHE A 142 -13.08 0.04 -1.05
N PHE A 143 -13.66 0.75 -2.02
CA PHE A 143 -13.10 1.99 -2.54
C PHE A 143 -13.11 3.10 -1.48
N MET A 144 -14.24 3.32 -0.81
CA MET A 144 -14.40 4.40 0.17
C MET A 144 -13.58 4.18 1.44
N THR A 145 -13.49 2.94 1.92
CA THR A 145 -12.70 2.61 3.12
C THR A 145 -11.22 2.32 2.84
N GLY A 146 -10.82 2.24 1.58
CA GLY A 146 -9.45 2.05 1.14
C GLY A 146 -8.90 3.28 0.43
N ILE A 147 -9.12 3.37 -0.87
CA ILE A 147 -8.51 4.39 -1.75
C ILE A 147 -8.92 5.81 -1.35
N ALA A 148 -10.19 6.04 -0.99
CA ALA A 148 -10.64 7.36 -0.54
C ALA A 148 -9.96 7.78 0.78
N ILE A 149 -9.70 6.82 1.68
CA ILE A 149 -8.94 7.10 2.91
C ILE A 149 -7.49 7.41 2.61
N VAL A 150 -6.84 6.73 1.65
CA VAL A 150 -5.48 7.06 1.20
C VAL A 150 -5.41 8.52 0.73
N LEU A 151 -6.36 8.95 -0.11
CA LEU A 151 -6.46 10.33 -0.58
C LEU A 151 -6.69 11.33 0.56
N TYR A 152 -7.59 10.99 1.49
CA TYR A 152 -7.92 11.86 2.62
C TYR A 152 -6.75 12.03 3.59
N LEU A 153 -6.05 10.95 3.93
CA LEU A 153 -4.93 10.99 4.87
C LEU A 153 -3.70 11.67 4.28
N ASN A 154 -3.49 11.58 2.96
CA ASN A 154 -2.36 12.16 2.24
C ASN A 154 -1.03 12.01 3.01
N GLN A 155 -0.70 10.77 3.38
CA GLN A 155 0.41 10.47 4.29
C GLN A 155 1.76 10.83 3.69
N THR A 156 2.59 11.48 4.49
CA THR A 156 3.96 11.84 4.15
C THR A 156 4.93 10.68 4.42
N PRO A 157 6.08 10.60 3.71
CA PRO A 157 7.12 9.61 3.99
C PRO A 157 7.72 9.77 5.39
N GLY A 158 8.32 8.69 5.92
CA GLY A 158 9.00 8.73 7.20
C GLY A 158 8.07 8.78 8.41
N GLN A 159 6.88 8.22 8.30
CA GLN A 159 5.96 8.10 9.43
C GLN A 159 6.59 7.24 10.53
N PRO A 160 6.51 7.65 11.80
CA PRO A 160 7.12 6.92 12.91
C PRO A 160 6.41 5.60 13.21
N ARG A 161 5.21 5.39 12.69
CA ARG A 161 4.40 4.18 12.86
C ARG A 161 3.62 3.87 11.60
N GLU A 162 3.59 2.60 11.25
CA GLU A 162 2.73 2.08 10.19
C GLU A 162 1.24 2.18 10.59
N ARG A 163 0.38 2.51 9.64
CA ARG A 163 -1.06 2.77 9.86
C ARG A 163 -1.93 1.88 8.99
N ASP A 164 -1.60 0.61 8.90
CA ASP A 164 -2.35 -0.42 8.19
C ASP A 164 -3.81 -0.52 8.66
N TYR A 165 -4.05 -0.30 9.94
CA TYR A 165 -5.39 -0.30 10.53
C TYR A 165 -6.34 0.75 9.91
N ALA A 166 -5.82 1.83 9.33
CA ALA A 166 -6.66 2.83 8.67
C ALA A 166 -7.40 2.27 7.45
N PHE A 167 -6.88 1.21 6.86
CA PHE A 167 -7.42 0.56 5.67
C PHE A 167 -8.18 -0.74 5.98
N ALA A 168 -8.34 -1.09 7.26
CA ALA A 168 -8.95 -2.36 7.67
C ALA A 168 -10.36 -2.57 7.12
N GLY A 169 -11.13 -1.49 6.94
CA GLY A 169 -12.46 -1.56 6.32
C GLY A 169 -12.44 -2.10 4.90
N SER A 170 -11.46 -1.72 4.08
CA SER A 170 -11.33 -2.22 2.71
C SER A 170 -10.88 -3.69 2.68
N PHE A 171 -10.02 -4.10 3.62
CA PHE A 171 -9.60 -5.50 3.74
C PHE A 171 -10.77 -6.37 4.17
N TYR A 172 -11.60 -5.88 5.09
CA TYR A 172 -12.85 -6.56 5.47
C TYR A 172 -13.83 -6.66 4.32
N ALA A 173 -14.02 -5.59 3.54
CA ALA A 173 -14.87 -5.62 2.36
C ALA A 173 -14.41 -6.66 1.33
N TYR A 174 -13.09 -6.79 1.14
CA TYR A 174 -12.53 -7.84 0.28
C TYR A 174 -12.72 -9.24 0.87
N ALA A 175 -12.58 -9.39 2.19
CA ALA A 175 -12.82 -10.68 2.86
C ALA A 175 -14.27 -11.15 2.71
N CYS A 176 -15.25 -10.26 2.59
CA CYS A 176 -16.64 -10.63 2.29
C CYS A 176 -16.77 -11.36 0.93
N LEU A 177 -15.89 -11.06 -0.04
CA LEU A 177 -15.88 -11.75 -1.34
C LEU A 177 -15.41 -13.21 -1.21
N LEU A 178 -14.50 -13.49 -0.27
CA LEU A 178 -14.08 -14.86 0.04
C LEU A 178 -15.25 -15.69 0.55
N TYR A 179 -16.04 -15.13 1.47
CA TYR A 179 -17.21 -15.80 2.02
C TYR A 179 -18.30 -16.05 0.95
N THR A 180 -18.49 -15.12 0.02
CA THR A 180 -19.47 -15.31 -1.06
C THR A 180 -19.06 -16.36 -2.07
N SER A 181 -17.77 -16.63 -2.24
CA SER A 181 -17.29 -17.73 -3.08
C SER A 181 -17.54 -19.11 -2.46
N ASP A 182 -17.48 -19.19 -1.11
CA ASP A 182 -17.73 -20.43 -0.36
C ASP A 182 -19.23 -20.74 -0.27
N ALA A 183 -20.09 -19.73 -0.21
CA ALA A 183 -21.55 -19.88 -0.17
C ALA A 183 -22.20 -20.12 -1.56
N ALA A 184 -21.39 -20.35 -2.60
CA ALA A 184 -21.86 -20.57 -3.98
C ALA A 184 -22.24 -22.03 -4.29
N ASP A 185 -22.09 -22.94 -3.32
CA ASP A 185 -22.60 -24.31 -3.30
C ASP A 185 -24.02 -24.34 -2.69
#